data_76925dab20a63d74cab64489f0974506
#
_entry.id   76925dab20a63d74cab64489f0974506
#
_cell.length_a   1.000
_cell.length_b   1.000
_cell.length_c   1.000
_cell.angle_alpha   90.00
_cell.angle_beta   90.00
_cell.angle_gamma   90.00
#
_symmetry.space_group_name_H-M   'P 1'
#
loop_
_entity.id
_entity.type
_entity.pdbx_description
1 polymer ?
#
loop_
_entity_poly.entity_id
_entity_poly.type
_entity_poly.pdbx_seq_one_letter_code
_entity_poly.pdbx_strand_id
1 'polypeptide(L)'
;MTRLADTGTQTASMPRSEAYVRAGEQWLLADDPAAAVHGFHRALADGGPSSVDPRLPLARALFQLGRTEEAEEHIRRLGAQPPPDARMCDLLAELLVEQSDLPGALAWATAGVELCLGQTPGPVGSTGAAAAGAATPAAVAADGAWPVNRADENELRLLLSLRFRIRNDLGLAEDDYDRLLDEQRLRQTGGQ
;
A
#
# COMPACT_ATOMS: atom_id res chain seq x y z
N MET A 1 -15.86 -54.24 -5.11
CA MET A 1 -16.59 -52.99 -5.47
C MET A 1 -15.86 -51.82 -4.84
N THR A 2 -14.96 -51.24 -5.59
CA THR A 2 -14.06 -50.15 -5.13
C THR A 2 -14.70 -48.81 -5.53
N ARG A 3 -15.10 -48.00 -4.54
CA ARG A 3 -15.64 -46.67 -4.75
C ARG A 3 -14.47 -45.75 -5.13
N LEU A 4 -14.42 -45.35 -6.38
CA LEU A 4 -13.60 -44.23 -6.82
C LEU A 4 -14.11 -42.97 -6.14
N ALA A 5 -13.27 -42.37 -5.28
CA ALA A 5 -13.51 -41.05 -4.73
C ALA A 5 -13.34 -40.04 -5.87
N ASP A 6 -14.43 -39.40 -6.20
CA ASP A 6 -14.51 -38.28 -7.13
C ASP A 6 -13.82 -37.06 -6.48
N THR A 7 -12.52 -36.90 -6.73
CA THR A 7 -11.78 -35.71 -6.41
C THR A 7 -12.13 -34.65 -7.47
N GLY A 8 -13.32 -34.09 -7.34
CA GLY A 8 -13.73 -32.91 -8.08
C GLY A 8 -12.76 -31.77 -7.75
N THR A 9 -11.83 -31.51 -8.66
CA THR A 9 -11.03 -30.29 -8.66
C THR A 9 -12.03 -29.13 -8.82
N GLN A 10 -12.46 -28.55 -7.70
CA GLN A 10 -13.15 -27.26 -7.74
C GLN A 10 -12.14 -26.24 -8.27
N THR A 11 -12.19 -25.97 -9.55
CA THR A 11 -11.65 -24.75 -10.13
C THR A 11 -12.40 -23.61 -9.45
N ALA A 12 -11.79 -23.01 -8.43
CA ALA A 12 -12.34 -21.84 -7.77
C ALA A 12 -12.52 -20.76 -8.84
N SER A 13 -13.77 -20.51 -9.25
CA SER A 13 -14.08 -19.46 -10.21
C SER A 13 -13.66 -18.13 -9.59
N MET A 14 -12.94 -17.33 -10.37
CA MET A 14 -12.53 -15.98 -9.95
C MET A 14 -13.75 -15.18 -9.48
N PRO A 15 -13.69 -14.52 -8.30
CA PRO A 15 -14.75 -13.63 -7.85
C PRO A 15 -15.07 -12.56 -8.89
N ARG A 16 -16.33 -12.15 -8.99
CA ARG A 16 -16.76 -11.15 -9.98
C ARG A 16 -16.10 -9.80 -9.74
N SER A 17 -15.96 -9.39 -8.47
CA SER A 17 -15.25 -8.18 -8.12
C SER A 17 -13.80 -8.21 -8.61
N GLU A 18 -13.08 -9.30 -8.38
CA GLU A 18 -11.71 -9.51 -8.89
C GLU A 18 -11.64 -9.44 -10.41
N ALA A 19 -12.62 -10.05 -11.11
CA ALA A 19 -12.67 -9.99 -12.57
C ALA A 19 -12.85 -8.55 -13.09
N TYR A 20 -13.66 -7.73 -12.40
CA TYR A 20 -13.83 -6.32 -12.73
C TYR A 20 -12.58 -5.49 -12.44
N VAL A 21 -11.88 -5.76 -11.32
CA VAL A 21 -10.59 -5.11 -11.01
C VAL A 21 -9.59 -5.40 -12.11
N ARG A 22 -9.38 -6.66 -12.45
CA ARG A 22 -8.45 -7.05 -13.54
C ARG A 22 -8.81 -6.44 -14.89
N ALA A 23 -10.10 -6.40 -15.22
CA ALA A 23 -10.54 -5.73 -16.45
C ALA A 23 -10.21 -4.24 -16.43
N GLY A 24 -10.42 -3.55 -15.30
CA GLY A 24 -10.05 -2.15 -15.11
C GLY A 24 -8.54 -1.93 -15.25
N GLU A 25 -7.72 -2.80 -14.66
CA GLU A 25 -6.26 -2.74 -14.79
C GLU A 25 -5.81 -2.91 -16.26
N GLN A 26 -6.45 -3.83 -17.00
CA GLN A 26 -6.15 -3.99 -18.44
C GLN A 26 -6.51 -2.74 -19.26
N TRP A 27 -7.60 -2.04 -18.92
CA TRP A 27 -7.94 -0.77 -19.55
C TRP A 27 -6.93 0.33 -19.22
N LEU A 28 -6.41 0.39 -17.97
CA LEU A 28 -5.32 1.32 -17.64
C LEU A 28 -4.04 1.03 -18.43
N LEU A 29 -3.69 -0.25 -18.61
CA LEU A 29 -2.55 -0.65 -19.45
C LEU A 29 -2.77 -0.33 -20.94
N ALA A 30 -4.02 -0.28 -21.40
CA ALA A 30 -4.41 0.12 -22.75
C ALA A 30 -4.55 1.65 -22.92
N ASP A 31 -4.17 2.43 -21.88
CA ASP A 31 -4.31 3.90 -21.86
C ASP A 31 -5.75 4.39 -22.03
N ASP A 32 -6.71 3.60 -21.52
CA ASP A 32 -8.14 3.97 -21.47
C ASP A 32 -8.64 4.06 -20.01
N PRO A 33 -8.28 5.15 -19.31
CA PRO A 33 -8.71 5.33 -17.93
C PRO A 33 -10.21 5.51 -17.76
N ALA A 34 -10.92 5.94 -18.81
CA ALA A 34 -12.39 6.08 -18.75
C ALA A 34 -13.07 4.71 -18.68
N ALA A 35 -12.64 3.75 -19.50
CA ALA A 35 -13.14 2.37 -19.43
C ALA A 35 -12.72 1.70 -18.10
N ALA A 36 -11.50 1.98 -17.60
CA ALA A 36 -11.02 1.48 -16.32
C ALA A 36 -11.91 1.92 -15.15
N VAL A 37 -12.32 3.19 -15.10
CA VAL A 37 -13.24 3.73 -14.08
C VAL A 37 -14.55 2.94 -14.05
N HIS A 38 -15.11 2.59 -15.20
CA HIS A 38 -16.32 1.75 -15.27
C HIS A 38 -16.10 0.36 -14.66
N GLY A 39 -14.95 -0.26 -14.93
CA GLY A 39 -14.57 -1.55 -14.35
C GLY A 39 -14.50 -1.50 -12.84
N PHE A 40 -13.77 -0.53 -12.29
CA PHE A 40 -13.60 -0.38 -10.85
C PHE A 40 -14.88 -0.02 -10.10
N HIS A 41 -15.74 0.82 -10.71
CA HIS A 41 -17.08 1.08 -10.14
C HIS A 41 -17.93 -0.19 -10.07
N ARG A 42 -17.84 -1.07 -11.07
CA ARG A 42 -18.55 -2.36 -11.02
C ARG A 42 -17.98 -3.27 -9.94
N ALA A 43 -16.65 -3.28 -9.73
CA ALA A 43 -16.04 -4.01 -8.64
C ALA A 43 -16.53 -3.52 -7.27
N LEU A 44 -16.59 -2.22 -7.07
CA LEU A 44 -17.12 -1.60 -5.84
C LEU A 44 -18.60 -1.92 -5.62
N ALA A 45 -19.41 -1.90 -6.69
CA ALA A 45 -20.83 -2.21 -6.59
C ALA A 45 -21.11 -3.69 -6.33
N ASP A 46 -20.25 -4.60 -6.81
CA ASP A 46 -20.33 -6.03 -6.53
C ASP A 46 -19.98 -6.33 -5.06
N GLY A 47 -19.02 -5.60 -4.48
CA GLY A 47 -18.62 -5.70 -3.07
C GLY A 47 -17.99 -7.03 -2.67
N GLY A 48 -17.68 -7.89 -3.63
CA GLY A 48 -17.04 -9.17 -3.41
C GLY A 48 -15.54 -9.04 -3.12
N PRO A 49 -14.86 -10.15 -2.78
CA PRO A 49 -13.43 -10.14 -2.53
C PRO A 49 -12.63 -9.82 -3.79
N SER A 50 -11.56 -9.04 -3.61
CA SER A 50 -10.58 -8.70 -4.64
C SER A 50 -9.19 -8.65 -4.05
N SER A 51 -8.17 -8.84 -4.88
CA SER A 51 -6.75 -8.85 -4.49
C SER A 51 -6.25 -7.48 -4.02
N VAL A 52 -6.91 -6.41 -4.46
CA VAL A 52 -6.65 -5.04 -4.03
C VAL A 52 -7.98 -4.33 -3.84
N ASP A 53 -8.05 -3.37 -2.93
CA ASP A 53 -9.26 -2.54 -2.80
C ASP A 53 -9.48 -1.74 -4.10
N PRO A 54 -10.64 -1.90 -4.77
CA PRO A 54 -10.89 -1.25 -6.05
C PRO A 54 -10.82 0.29 -6.01
N ARG A 55 -10.90 0.91 -4.84
CA ARG A 55 -10.77 2.37 -4.68
C ARG A 55 -9.38 2.87 -5.04
N LEU A 56 -8.33 2.06 -4.80
CA LEU A 56 -6.95 2.44 -5.11
C LEU A 56 -6.75 2.59 -6.63
N PRO A 57 -6.95 1.54 -7.47
CA PRO A 57 -6.79 1.69 -8.91
C PRO A 57 -7.83 2.63 -9.53
N LEU A 58 -9.02 2.79 -8.91
CA LEU A 58 -10.00 3.80 -9.32
C LEU A 58 -9.47 5.21 -9.12
N ALA A 59 -8.86 5.51 -7.97
CA ALA A 59 -8.24 6.81 -7.72
C ALA A 59 -7.15 7.13 -8.76
N ARG A 60 -6.30 6.15 -9.09
CA ARG A 60 -5.29 6.29 -10.15
C ARG A 60 -5.92 6.63 -11.50
N ALA A 61 -6.97 5.92 -11.91
CA ALA A 61 -7.68 6.20 -13.17
C ALA A 61 -8.34 7.59 -13.18
N LEU A 62 -8.89 8.01 -12.04
CA LEU A 62 -9.50 9.33 -11.89
C LEU A 62 -8.46 10.46 -11.99
N PHE A 63 -7.27 10.30 -11.40
CA PHE A 63 -6.16 11.25 -11.58
C PHE A 63 -5.73 11.38 -13.03
N GLN A 64 -5.62 10.28 -13.77
CA GLN A 64 -5.31 10.30 -15.20
C GLN A 64 -6.37 11.05 -16.02
N LEU A 65 -7.62 11.06 -15.58
CA LEU A 65 -8.72 11.82 -16.19
C LEU A 65 -8.80 13.28 -15.71
N GLY A 66 -7.92 13.72 -14.80
CA GLY A 66 -7.98 15.05 -14.17
C GLY A 66 -9.13 15.22 -13.17
N ARG A 67 -9.78 14.12 -12.74
CA ARG A 67 -10.89 14.12 -11.74
C ARG A 67 -10.33 14.03 -10.33
N THR A 68 -9.49 15.01 -9.98
CA THR A 68 -8.67 15.00 -8.76
C THR A 68 -9.53 14.90 -7.48
N GLU A 69 -10.57 15.71 -7.36
CA GLU A 69 -11.42 15.73 -6.15
C GLU A 69 -12.09 14.37 -5.87
N GLU A 70 -12.50 13.67 -6.92
CA GLU A 70 -13.10 12.35 -6.78
C GLU A 70 -12.05 11.29 -6.39
N ALA A 71 -10.84 11.38 -6.95
CA ALA A 71 -9.73 10.51 -6.57
C ALA A 71 -9.37 10.67 -5.10
N GLU A 72 -9.23 11.90 -4.64
CA GLU A 72 -8.93 12.23 -3.24
C GLU A 72 -10.01 11.72 -2.27
N GLU A 73 -11.28 11.79 -2.67
CA GLU A 73 -12.37 11.23 -1.87
C GLU A 73 -12.24 9.70 -1.70
N HIS A 74 -11.83 8.98 -2.75
CA HIS A 74 -11.58 7.54 -2.65
C HIS A 74 -10.40 7.23 -1.73
N ILE A 75 -9.30 8.00 -1.83
CA ILE A 75 -8.13 7.86 -0.95
C ILE A 75 -8.50 8.17 0.49
N ARG A 76 -9.27 9.22 0.75
CA ARG A 76 -9.75 9.58 2.08
C ARG A 76 -10.60 8.46 2.70
N ARG A 77 -11.44 7.80 1.91
CA ARG A 77 -12.23 6.64 2.36
C ARG A 77 -11.35 5.44 2.70
N LEU A 78 -10.28 5.20 1.94
CA LEU A 78 -9.29 4.18 2.27
C LEU A 78 -8.60 4.49 3.60
N GLY A 79 -8.19 5.74 3.81
CA GLY A 79 -7.51 6.19 5.02
C GLY A 79 -8.40 6.32 6.25
N ALA A 80 -9.73 6.27 6.12
CA ALA A 80 -10.66 6.33 7.26
C ALA A 80 -10.59 5.08 8.16
N GLN A 81 -9.98 4.01 7.70
CA GLN A 81 -9.76 2.78 8.44
C GLN A 81 -8.26 2.45 8.48
N PRO A 82 -7.79 1.68 9.46
CA PRO A 82 -6.42 1.18 9.44
C PRO A 82 -6.15 0.41 8.14
N PRO A 83 -4.98 0.61 7.50
CA PRO A 83 -4.64 -0.10 6.28
C PRO A 83 -4.53 -1.61 6.52
N PRO A 84 -5.00 -2.45 5.58
CA PRO A 84 -5.02 -3.90 5.76
C PRO A 84 -3.62 -4.54 5.65
N ASP A 85 -2.73 -3.95 4.86
CA ASP A 85 -1.39 -4.46 4.61
C ASP A 85 -0.41 -3.36 4.16
N ALA A 86 0.87 -3.66 4.24
CA ALA A 86 1.95 -2.74 3.89
C ALA A 86 2.00 -2.44 2.38
N ARG A 87 1.64 -3.41 1.53
CA ARG A 87 1.61 -3.24 0.08
C ARG A 87 0.60 -2.18 -0.36
N MET A 88 -0.58 -2.13 0.26
CA MET A 88 -1.55 -1.07 -0.02
C MET A 88 -1.00 0.30 0.35
N CYS A 89 -0.26 0.38 1.47
CA CYS A 89 0.39 1.61 1.89
C CYS A 89 1.45 2.08 0.89
N ASP A 90 2.28 1.16 0.38
CA ASP A 90 3.30 1.45 -0.64
C ASP A 90 2.66 2.00 -1.92
N LEU A 91 1.67 1.30 -2.46
CA LEU A 91 0.96 1.71 -3.68
C LEU A 91 0.28 3.08 -3.55
N LEU A 92 -0.31 3.38 -2.37
CA LEU A 92 -0.91 4.68 -2.11
C LEU A 92 0.13 5.77 -1.94
N ALA A 93 1.24 5.49 -1.25
CA ALA A 93 2.33 6.44 -1.11
C ALA A 93 2.94 6.79 -2.47
N GLU A 94 3.20 5.80 -3.33
CA GLU A 94 3.69 6.04 -4.69
C GLU A 94 2.69 6.88 -5.51
N LEU A 95 1.40 6.53 -5.47
CA LEU A 95 0.36 7.30 -6.18
C LEU A 95 0.32 8.76 -5.74
N LEU A 96 0.45 9.03 -4.44
CA LEU A 96 0.44 10.39 -3.89
C LEU A 96 1.73 11.17 -4.23
N VAL A 97 2.88 10.48 -4.31
CA VAL A 97 4.12 11.09 -4.84
C VAL A 97 3.93 11.52 -6.29
N GLU A 98 3.32 10.69 -7.14
CA GLU A 98 2.99 11.03 -8.53
C GLU A 98 2.10 12.29 -8.62
N GLN A 99 1.22 12.48 -7.63
CA GLN A 99 0.34 13.66 -7.52
C GLN A 99 0.97 14.85 -6.79
N SER A 100 2.24 14.75 -6.36
CA SER A 100 2.95 15.76 -5.57
C SER A 100 2.34 16.03 -4.18
N ASP A 101 1.49 15.15 -3.68
CA ASP A 101 1.02 15.16 -2.28
C ASP A 101 2.03 14.43 -1.39
N LEU A 102 3.19 15.06 -1.17
CA LEU A 102 4.26 14.48 -0.36
C LEU A 102 3.86 14.27 1.11
N PRO A 103 3.08 15.15 1.77
CA PRO A 103 2.63 14.90 3.13
C PRO A 103 1.72 13.66 3.23
N GLY A 104 0.77 13.50 2.33
CA GLY A 104 -0.08 12.30 2.26
C GLY A 104 0.73 11.04 1.98
N ALA A 105 1.65 11.11 1.02
CA ALA A 105 2.56 10.01 0.70
C ALA A 105 3.41 9.58 1.92
N LEU A 106 3.94 10.55 2.68
CA LEU A 106 4.70 10.27 3.90
C LEU A 106 3.87 9.55 4.96
N ALA A 107 2.62 9.97 5.14
CA ALA A 107 1.72 9.34 6.10
C ALA A 107 1.45 7.87 5.75
N TRP A 108 1.16 7.58 4.48
CA TRP A 108 0.96 6.21 4.01
C TRP A 108 2.22 5.35 4.09
N ALA A 109 3.38 5.87 3.65
CA ALA A 109 4.65 5.15 3.76
C ALA A 109 5.00 4.83 5.21
N THR A 110 4.72 5.76 6.16
CA THR A 110 4.94 5.53 7.58
C THR A 110 4.03 4.42 8.12
N ALA A 111 2.74 4.45 7.78
CA ALA A 111 1.80 3.39 8.19
C ALA A 111 2.22 2.01 7.66
N GLY A 112 2.74 1.95 6.44
CA GLY A 112 3.29 0.71 5.86
C GLY A 112 4.51 0.19 6.61
N VAL A 113 5.43 1.07 7.00
CA VAL A 113 6.58 0.72 7.84
C VAL A 113 6.11 0.17 9.20
N GLU A 114 5.15 0.83 9.86
CA GLU A 114 4.57 0.39 11.13
C GLU A 114 3.99 -1.02 11.03
N LEU A 115 3.23 -1.32 9.94
CA LEU A 115 2.69 -2.66 9.68
C LEU A 115 3.80 -3.71 9.53
N CYS A 116 4.85 -3.42 8.76
CA CYS A 116 5.98 -4.33 8.62
C CYS A 116 6.70 -4.58 9.96
N LEU A 117 6.66 -3.62 10.87
CA LEU A 117 7.21 -3.74 12.23
C LEU A 117 6.25 -4.40 13.23
N GLY A 118 5.12 -4.93 12.76
CA GLY A 118 4.11 -5.56 13.62
C GLY A 118 3.34 -4.59 14.50
N GLN A 119 3.38 -3.30 14.17
CA GLN A 119 2.60 -2.27 14.86
C GLN A 119 1.22 -2.14 14.19
N THR A 120 0.27 -1.56 14.91
CA THR A 120 -1.06 -1.29 14.36
C THR A 120 -1.18 0.21 14.08
N PRO A 121 -1.03 0.64 12.82
CA PRO A 121 -1.22 2.04 12.47
C PRO A 121 -2.67 2.46 12.67
N GLY A 122 -2.85 3.72 13.01
CA GLY A 122 -4.17 4.34 13.03
C GLY A 122 -4.71 4.64 11.63
N PRO A 123 -5.92 5.24 11.54
CA PRO A 123 -6.44 5.79 10.30
C PRO A 123 -5.49 6.82 9.70
N VAL A 124 -5.17 6.72 8.41
CA VAL A 124 -4.19 7.58 7.72
C VAL A 124 -4.79 8.88 7.20
N GLY A 125 -6.11 8.96 7.11
CA GLY A 125 -6.81 10.03 6.39
C GLY A 125 -7.13 11.31 7.15
N SER A 126 -6.77 11.47 8.43
CA SER A 126 -7.29 12.57 9.24
C SER A 126 -6.28 13.62 9.74
N THR A 127 -5.00 13.44 9.47
CA THR A 127 -4.00 14.38 10.02
C THR A 127 -2.94 14.72 8.99
N GLY A 128 -3.17 15.80 8.27
CA GLY A 128 -2.09 16.45 7.54
C GLY A 128 -0.90 16.72 8.47
N ALA A 129 0.31 16.53 7.97
CA ALA A 129 1.62 17.00 8.48
C ALA A 129 1.96 16.77 9.98
N ALA A 130 0.99 16.69 10.89
CA ALA A 130 1.26 16.62 12.33
C ALA A 130 1.62 15.20 12.83
N ALA A 131 1.19 14.15 12.13
CA ALA A 131 1.54 12.76 12.50
C ALA A 131 2.88 12.30 11.93
N ALA A 132 3.38 12.98 10.91
CA ALA A 132 4.63 12.60 10.22
C ALA A 132 5.90 12.87 11.05
N GLY A 133 5.78 13.55 12.18
CA GLY A 133 6.95 13.95 13.00
C GLY A 133 7.07 13.27 14.35
N ALA A 134 6.11 12.44 14.76
CA ALA A 134 6.06 11.94 16.14
C ALA A 134 6.04 10.41 16.29
N ALA A 135 6.02 9.65 15.19
CA ALA A 135 6.08 8.20 15.30
C ALA A 135 7.51 7.75 15.61
N THR A 136 7.79 7.50 16.88
CA THR A 136 8.97 6.74 17.28
C THR A 136 8.69 5.26 17.08
N PRO A 137 9.60 4.50 16.47
CA PRO A 137 9.44 3.05 16.41
C PRO A 137 9.33 2.53 17.84
N ALA A 138 8.15 2.01 18.21
CA ALA A 138 7.97 1.37 19.49
C ALA A 138 8.87 0.14 19.53
N ALA A 139 9.97 0.24 20.27
CA ALA A 139 10.88 -0.84 20.60
C ALA A 139 11.30 -1.74 19.43
N VAL A 140 12.39 -1.37 18.79
CA VAL A 140 13.29 -2.37 18.19
C VAL A 140 13.58 -3.38 19.29
N ALA A 141 13.25 -4.66 19.08
CA ALA A 141 13.56 -5.69 20.06
C ALA A 141 15.06 -5.58 20.43
N ALA A 142 15.36 -5.59 21.73
CA ALA A 142 16.71 -5.32 22.27
C ALA A 142 17.78 -6.31 21.77
N ASP A 143 17.40 -7.38 21.06
CA ASP A 143 18.25 -8.40 20.46
C ASP A 143 18.51 -8.21 18.96
N GLY A 144 18.03 -7.11 18.37
CA GLY A 144 18.29 -6.79 16.96
C GLY A 144 17.68 -7.75 15.94
N ALA A 145 16.85 -8.69 16.37
CA ALA A 145 16.13 -9.60 15.48
C ALA A 145 14.76 -8.98 15.12
N TRP A 146 14.58 -8.71 13.85
CA TRP A 146 13.29 -8.28 13.30
C TRP A 146 12.33 -9.46 13.26
N PRO A 147 11.10 -9.34 13.77
CA PRO A 147 10.10 -10.40 13.66
C PRO A 147 9.46 -10.48 12.27
N VAL A 148 10.22 -10.21 11.20
CA VAL A 148 9.70 -10.16 9.83
C VAL A 148 10.19 -11.35 9.04
N ASN A 149 9.31 -11.97 8.27
CA ASN A 149 9.71 -12.95 7.27
C ASN A 149 10.40 -12.23 6.09
N ARG A 150 11.10 -12.96 5.21
CA ARG A 150 11.88 -12.36 4.10
C ARG A 150 11.04 -11.53 3.13
N ALA A 151 9.75 -11.80 2.97
CA ALA A 151 8.88 -11.02 2.10
C ALA A 151 8.62 -9.64 2.72
N ASP A 152 8.37 -9.62 4.03
CA ASP A 152 8.15 -8.40 4.79
C ASP A 152 9.43 -7.54 4.92
N GLU A 153 10.63 -8.17 4.92
CA GLU A 153 11.91 -7.43 4.88
C GLU A 153 12.10 -6.62 3.60
N ASN A 154 11.72 -7.17 2.45
CA ASN A 154 11.79 -6.45 1.19
C ASN A 154 10.81 -5.29 1.14
N GLU A 155 9.58 -5.52 1.58
CA GLU A 155 8.54 -4.50 1.66
C GLU A 155 8.94 -3.38 2.62
N LEU A 156 9.42 -3.74 3.82
CA LEU A 156 9.93 -2.78 4.79
C LEU A 156 11.04 -1.90 4.20
N ARG A 157 11.99 -2.49 3.48
CA ARG A 157 13.08 -1.74 2.86
C ARG A 157 12.60 -0.78 1.77
N LEU A 158 11.64 -1.20 0.94
CA LEU A 158 11.03 -0.36 -0.09
C LEU A 158 10.34 0.85 0.56
N LEU A 159 9.50 0.60 1.55
CA LEU A 159 8.79 1.63 2.29
C LEU A 159 9.72 2.59 3.05
N LEU A 160 10.76 2.08 3.71
CA LEU A 160 11.77 2.92 4.36
C LEU A 160 12.51 3.80 3.34
N SER A 161 12.86 3.24 2.18
CA SER A 161 13.55 3.98 1.12
C SER A 161 12.65 5.04 0.49
N LEU A 162 11.38 4.72 0.27
CA LEU A 162 10.38 5.67 -0.23
C LEU A 162 10.16 6.80 0.77
N ARG A 163 9.97 6.44 2.05
CA ARG A 163 9.79 7.38 3.15
C ARG A 163 10.98 8.34 3.30
N PHE A 164 12.21 7.82 3.28
CA PHE A 164 13.43 8.62 3.34
C PHE A 164 13.49 9.64 2.20
N ARG A 165 13.19 9.21 0.95
CA ARG A 165 13.15 10.10 -0.21
C ARG A 165 12.13 11.22 -0.03
N ILE A 166 10.89 10.87 0.37
CA ILE A 166 9.83 11.86 0.59
C ILE A 166 10.21 12.86 1.69
N ARG A 167 10.80 12.40 2.80
CA ARG A 167 11.23 13.27 3.88
C ARG A 167 12.32 14.24 3.44
N ASN A 168 13.28 13.75 2.64
CA ASN A 168 14.33 14.60 2.07
C ASN A 168 13.74 15.67 1.14
N ASP A 169 12.77 15.30 0.30
CA ASP A 169 12.08 16.24 -0.60
C ASP A 169 11.26 17.29 0.18
N LEU A 170 10.75 16.94 1.34
CA LEU A 170 10.07 17.83 2.28
C LEU A 170 11.04 18.67 3.15
N GLY A 171 12.34 18.42 3.08
CA GLY A 171 13.36 19.10 3.91
C GLY A 171 13.26 18.76 5.40
N LEU A 172 12.74 17.60 5.76
CA LEU A 172 12.61 17.14 7.15
C LEU A 172 13.92 16.55 7.66
N ALA A 173 14.24 16.81 8.92
CA ALA A 173 15.41 16.21 9.58
C ALA A 173 15.26 14.68 9.71
N GLU A 174 16.39 13.97 9.76
CA GLU A 174 16.44 12.52 9.99
C GLU A 174 15.69 12.12 11.28
N ASP A 175 15.03 10.97 11.20
CA ASP A 175 14.36 10.37 12.36
C ASP A 175 14.81 8.91 12.57
N ASP A 176 14.15 8.24 13.52
CA ASP A 176 14.53 6.88 13.91
C ASP A 176 14.30 5.84 12.79
N TYR A 177 13.33 6.07 11.90
CA TYR A 177 13.10 5.19 10.75
C TYR A 177 14.18 5.36 9.67
N ASP A 178 14.74 6.56 9.53
CA ASP A 178 15.85 6.82 8.61
C ASP A 178 17.12 6.11 9.10
N ARG A 179 17.41 6.14 10.42
CA ARG A 179 18.50 5.36 11.04
C ARG A 179 18.32 3.85 10.83
N LEU A 180 17.08 3.40 10.90
CA LEU A 180 16.71 2.01 10.64
C LEU A 180 17.09 1.56 9.23
N LEU A 181 16.85 2.40 8.23
CA LEU A 181 17.24 2.13 6.85
C LEU A 181 18.77 1.98 6.74
N ASP A 182 19.54 2.82 7.41
CA ASP A 182 21.00 2.76 7.40
C ASP A 182 21.53 1.50 8.06
N GLU A 183 20.96 1.08 9.18
CA GLU A 183 21.30 -0.18 9.82
C GLU A 183 21.04 -1.39 8.91
N GLN A 184 19.93 -1.39 8.17
CA GLN A 184 19.64 -2.45 7.19
C GLN A 184 20.64 -2.48 6.04
N ARG A 185 21.06 -1.33 5.53
CA ARG A 185 22.10 -1.22 4.50
C ARG A 185 23.43 -1.77 4.97
N LEU A 186 23.84 -1.44 6.22
CA LEU A 186 25.09 -1.92 6.79
C LEU A 186 25.11 -3.45 6.99
N ARG A 187 24.00 -4.05 7.40
CA ARG A 187 23.91 -5.52 7.54
C ARG A 187 24.09 -6.25 6.21
N GLN A 188 23.62 -5.68 5.11
CA GLN A 188 23.76 -6.29 3.76
C GLN A 188 25.20 -6.21 3.24
N THR A 189 25.93 -5.15 3.57
CA THR A 189 27.33 -4.96 3.14
C THR A 189 28.34 -5.70 4.02
N GLY A 190 28.01 -6.00 5.26
CA GLY A 190 28.88 -6.72 6.21
C GLY A 190 28.78 -8.24 6.19
N GLY A 191 27.91 -8.81 5.36
CA GLY A 191 27.67 -10.25 5.22
C GLY A 191 28.39 -10.94 4.05
N GLN A 192 29.36 -10.28 3.39
CA GLN A 192 30.21 -10.86 2.35
C GLN A 192 31.59 -11.21 2.86
#